data_db093bd77c0657acfa31c617faf29122
#
_entry.id   db093bd77c0657acfa31c617faf29122
#
_cell.length_a   1.000
_cell.length_b   1.000
_cell.length_c   1.000
_cell.angle_alpha   90.00
_cell.angle_beta   90.00
_cell.angle_gamma   90.00
#
_symmetry.space_group_name_H-M   'P 1'
#
loop_
_entity.id
_entity.type
_entity.pdbx_description
1 polymer ?
#
loop_
_entity_poly.entity_id
_entity_poly.type
_entity_poly.pdbx_seq_one_letter_code
_entity_poly.pdbx_strand_id
1 'polypeptide(L)'
;EGWRIGTLGEIGEFKRGKTITKAQAGNGKVPVVAGGIEPAYYTDKSNTSAPVITISASGNAGFVKIYFSKIWASDCSFLDMETNENLYYIYSFLKANQTYIYSLQKGACQQHVYAKDINAIELIIPNMNIICDYVNTITPYFEKIEALQKQIQLLQQARDKLLPRLMSGEMEV
;
A
#
# COMPACT_ATOMS: atom_id res chain seq x y z
N GLU A 1 -18.94 24.85 8.42
CA GLU A 1 -18.73 25.56 7.13
C GLU A 1 -17.40 25.13 6.53
N GLY A 2 -17.32 24.95 5.18
CA GLY A 2 -16.08 24.60 4.50
C GLY A 2 -16.00 23.14 3.99
N TRP A 3 -17.07 22.36 4.09
CA TRP A 3 -17.15 21.04 3.44
C TRP A 3 -17.60 21.22 1.98
N ARG A 4 -16.97 20.49 1.06
CA ARG A 4 -17.33 20.52 -0.36
C ARG A 4 -17.35 19.12 -0.96
N ILE A 5 -18.10 18.94 -2.02
CA ILE A 5 -17.98 17.74 -2.86
C ILE A 5 -16.78 17.96 -3.79
N GLY A 6 -15.97 16.94 -3.95
CA GLY A 6 -14.82 16.93 -4.86
C GLY A 6 -14.42 15.52 -5.20
N THR A 7 -13.26 15.34 -5.78
CA THR A 7 -12.74 14.02 -6.18
C THR A 7 -11.52 13.63 -5.35
N LEU A 8 -11.28 12.32 -5.27
CA LEU A 8 -10.09 11.79 -4.56
C LEU A 8 -8.80 12.34 -5.17
N GLY A 9 -8.74 12.49 -6.50
CA GLY A 9 -7.58 13.05 -7.20
C GLY A 9 -7.24 14.49 -6.81
N GLU A 10 -8.21 15.26 -6.31
CA GLU A 10 -7.95 16.62 -5.81
C GLU A 10 -7.19 16.66 -4.48
N ILE A 11 -7.32 15.63 -3.66
CA ILE A 11 -6.63 15.51 -2.37
C ILE A 11 -5.44 14.56 -2.40
N GLY A 12 -5.33 13.72 -3.46
CA GLY A 12 -4.21 12.82 -3.65
C GLY A 12 -4.30 12.08 -4.98
N GLU A 13 -3.47 12.47 -5.94
CA GLU A 13 -3.48 11.90 -7.29
C GLU A 13 -2.73 10.56 -7.32
N PHE A 14 -3.47 9.47 -7.51
CA PHE A 14 -2.90 8.15 -7.74
C PHE A 14 -2.26 8.06 -9.12
N LYS A 15 -1.03 7.56 -9.16
CA LYS A 15 -0.25 7.32 -10.39
C LYS A 15 -0.18 5.83 -10.70
N ARG A 16 -0.08 5.49 -11.97
CA ARG A 16 0.14 4.11 -12.41
C ARG A 16 1.58 3.70 -12.10
N GLY A 17 1.76 2.48 -11.57
CA GLY A 17 3.07 1.88 -11.39
C GLY A 17 3.75 1.53 -12.73
N LYS A 18 5.04 1.24 -12.67
CA LYS A 18 5.86 0.88 -13.83
C LYS A 18 6.18 -0.61 -13.80
N THR A 19 5.70 -1.34 -14.80
CA THR A 19 5.96 -2.77 -14.91
C THR A 19 7.46 -3.06 -14.96
N ILE A 20 7.88 -4.08 -14.22
CA ILE A 20 9.22 -4.65 -14.23
C ILE A 20 9.09 -6.16 -14.36
N THR A 21 9.94 -6.81 -15.10
CA THR A 21 9.96 -8.28 -15.18
C THR A 21 10.86 -8.86 -14.11
N LYS A 22 10.65 -10.13 -13.76
CA LYS A 22 11.50 -10.83 -12.79
C LYS A 22 12.98 -10.84 -13.20
N ALA A 23 13.25 -10.93 -14.50
CA ALA A 23 14.62 -10.88 -15.04
C ALA A 23 15.30 -9.50 -14.84
N GLN A 24 14.51 -8.42 -14.82
CA GLN A 24 14.99 -7.05 -14.63
C GLN A 24 15.09 -6.65 -13.14
N ALA A 25 14.44 -7.41 -12.26
CA ALA A 25 14.31 -7.08 -10.85
C ALA A 25 15.62 -7.25 -10.05
N GLY A 26 16.51 -8.17 -10.46
CA GLY A 26 17.72 -8.47 -9.69
C GLY A 26 17.43 -9.27 -8.41
N ASN A 27 18.35 -9.22 -7.43
CA ASN A 27 18.31 -9.99 -6.18
C ASN A 27 18.21 -9.07 -4.94
N GLY A 28 17.47 -7.98 -5.04
CA GLY A 28 17.31 -7.02 -3.95
C GLY A 28 16.32 -7.44 -2.87
N LYS A 29 16.04 -6.50 -1.95
CA LYS A 29 15.10 -6.68 -0.82
C LYS A 29 13.85 -5.78 -0.92
N VAL A 30 13.77 -4.93 -1.94
CA VAL A 30 12.65 -4.03 -2.17
C VAL A 30 11.51 -4.83 -2.78
N PRO A 31 10.32 -4.89 -2.15
CA PRO A 31 9.20 -5.67 -2.68
C PRO A 31 8.65 -5.07 -3.97
N VAL A 32 8.39 -5.92 -4.95
CA VAL A 32 7.67 -5.56 -6.18
C VAL A 32 6.20 -5.84 -5.98
N VAL A 33 5.40 -4.77 -5.95
CA VAL A 33 3.96 -4.83 -5.73
C VAL A 33 3.25 -4.81 -7.09
N ALA A 34 2.54 -5.89 -7.35
CA ALA A 34 1.74 -6.08 -8.57
C ALA A 34 0.26 -6.30 -8.22
N GLY A 35 -0.46 -7.09 -9.01
CA GLY A 35 -1.89 -7.36 -8.82
C GLY A 35 -2.26 -8.27 -7.64
N GLY A 36 -1.28 -8.85 -6.94
CA GLY A 36 -1.51 -9.73 -5.79
C GLY A 36 -1.59 -8.99 -4.45
N ILE A 37 -1.95 -9.74 -3.40
CA ILE A 37 -1.95 -9.24 -2.00
C ILE A 37 -0.52 -9.17 -1.47
N GLU A 38 0.31 -10.14 -1.83
CA GLU A 38 1.71 -10.23 -1.44
C GLU A 38 2.64 -9.76 -2.56
N PRO A 39 3.87 -9.35 -2.24
CA PRO A 39 4.87 -9.00 -3.25
C PRO A 39 5.07 -10.14 -4.26
N ALA A 40 5.12 -9.81 -5.55
CA ALA A 40 5.33 -10.80 -6.60
C ALA A 40 6.77 -11.36 -6.57
N TYR A 41 7.73 -10.52 -6.26
CA TYR A 41 9.17 -10.81 -6.09
C TYR A 41 9.86 -9.58 -5.49
N TYR A 42 11.19 -9.56 -5.48
CA TYR A 42 11.98 -8.48 -4.89
C TYR A 42 12.97 -7.91 -5.90
N THR A 43 13.36 -6.64 -5.72
CA THR A 43 14.30 -5.90 -6.56
C THR A 43 15.28 -5.09 -5.70
N ASP A 44 16.34 -4.57 -6.29
CA ASP A 44 17.30 -3.67 -5.66
C ASP A 44 16.91 -2.19 -5.78
N LYS A 45 15.86 -1.88 -6.56
CA LYS A 45 15.41 -0.51 -6.86
C LYS A 45 13.99 -0.26 -6.32
N SER A 46 13.70 1.00 -6.00
CA SER A 46 12.36 1.48 -5.70
C SER A 46 11.95 2.59 -6.67
N ASN A 47 10.66 2.71 -6.92
CA ASN A 47 10.07 3.83 -7.65
C ASN A 47 9.07 4.61 -6.81
N THR A 48 9.06 4.38 -5.49
CA THR A 48 8.23 5.10 -4.53
C THR A 48 9.07 5.57 -3.34
N SER A 49 8.60 6.58 -2.63
CA SER A 49 8.98 6.87 -1.25
C SER A 49 8.13 6.05 -0.27
N ALA A 50 8.29 6.26 1.04
CA ALA A 50 7.54 5.56 2.08
C ALA A 50 7.06 6.57 3.14
N PRO A 51 5.89 6.31 3.75
CA PRO A 51 4.92 5.26 3.42
C PRO A 51 4.23 5.48 2.07
N VAL A 52 3.65 4.39 1.52
CA VAL A 52 2.97 4.40 0.20
C VAL A 52 1.70 3.58 0.23
N ILE A 53 0.62 4.13 -0.33
CA ILE A 53 -0.64 3.42 -0.57
C ILE A 53 -0.55 2.79 -1.96
N THR A 54 -1.00 1.55 -2.07
CA THR A 54 -1.17 0.88 -3.36
C THR A 54 -2.60 0.37 -3.52
N ILE A 55 -3.07 0.39 -4.76
CA ILE A 55 -4.34 -0.20 -5.17
C ILE A 55 -4.04 -1.13 -6.34
N SER A 56 -4.24 -2.43 -6.15
CA SER A 56 -3.96 -3.45 -7.17
C SER A 56 -4.75 -3.18 -8.44
N ALA A 57 -4.08 -3.23 -9.59
CA ALA A 57 -4.73 -2.96 -10.87
C ALA A 57 -5.34 -4.21 -11.51
N SER A 58 -4.82 -5.40 -11.22
CA SER A 58 -5.29 -6.69 -11.74
C SER A 58 -5.21 -7.77 -10.66
N GLY A 59 -5.59 -9.00 -10.95
CA GLY A 59 -5.63 -10.09 -9.98
C GLY A 59 -6.61 -9.80 -8.85
N ASN A 60 -6.14 -9.27 -7.71
CA ASN A 60 -7.00 -8.69 -6.67
C ASN A 60 -7.31 -7.21 -6.97
N ALA A 61 -7.79 -6.93 -8.17
CA ALA A 61 -8.06 -5.56 -8.63
C ALA A 61 -8.87 -4.76 -7.61
N GLY A 62 -8.39 -3.58 -7.22
CA GLY A 62 -9.01 -2.73 -6.21
C GLY A 62 -8.57 -3.00 -4.77
N PHE A 63 -7.70 -3.98 -4.50
CA PHE A 63 -7.20 -4.23 -3.14
C PHE A 63 -6.30 -3.09 -2.67
N VAL A 64 -6.69 -2.44 -1.58
CA VAL A 64 -5.98 -1.31 -0.97
C VAL A 64 -5.04 -1.81 0.12
N LYS A 65 -3.76 -1.44 0.02
CA LYS A 65 -2.72 -1.76 1.02
C LYS A 65 -1.81 -0.56 1.25
N ILE A 66 -1.33 -0.40 2.48
CA ILE A 66 -0.26 0.56 2.82
C ILE A 66 1.03 -0.20 3.08
N TYR A 67 2.15 0.34 2.59
CA TYR A 67 3.49 -0.13 2.86
C TYR A 67 4.28 0.97 3.58
N PHE A 68 4.95 0.62 4.66
CA PHE A 68 5.79 1.53 5.44
C PHE A 68 7.27 1.52 4.99
N SER A 69 7.58 0.78 3.95
CA SER A 69 8.90 0.76 3.32
C SER A 69 8.77 1.12 1.84
N LYS A 70 9.88 1.57 1.25
CA LYS A 70 9.94 1.78 -0.20
C LYS A 70 9.64 0.49 -0.94
N ILE A 71 8.89 0.60 -2.04
CA ILE A 71 8.52 -0.52 -2.90
C ILE A 71 8.83 -0.18 -4.36
N TRP A 72 8.74 -1.19 -5.21
CA TRP A 72 8.55 -0.99 -6.64
C TRP A 72 7.07 -1.22 -6.97
N ALA A 73 6.34 -0.13 -7.21
CA ALA A 73 4.96 -0.18 -7.69
C ALA A 73 4.97 -0.61 -9.16
N SER A 74 4.42 -1.79 -9.45
CA SER A 74 4.37 -2.39 -10.78
C SER A 74 2.95 -2.41 -11.34
N ASP A 75 2.20 -3.49 -11.20
CA ASP A 75 0.82 -3.58 -11.68
C ASP A 75 -0.18 -3.11 -10.61
N CYS A 76 0.00 -1.89 -10.14
CA CYS A 76 -0.87 -1.21 -9.18
C CYS A 76 -0.90 0.30 -9.46
N SER A 77 -1.90 0.98 -8.91
CA SER A 77 -1.87 2.43 -8.73
C SER A 77 -1.28 2.75 -7.37
N PHE A 78 -0.55 3.85 -7.23
CA PHE A 78 0.08 4.22 -5.96
C PHE A 78 0.02 5.72 -5.69
N LEU A 79 0.10 6.06 -4.40
CA LEU A 79 0.27 7.40 -3.86
C LEU A 79 1.24 7.30 -2.68
N ASP A 80 2.29 8.12 -2.65
CA ASP A 80 3.30 8.08 -1.60
C ASP A 80 3.39 9.38 -0.79
N MET A 81 4.06 9.33 0.37
CA MET A 81 4.15 10.44 1.31
C MET A 81 4.95 11.61 0.74
N GLU A 82 5.88 11.39 -0.19
CA GLU A 82 6.65 12.48 -0.82
C GLU A 82 5.73 13.41 -1.62
N THR A 83 4.65 12.88 -2.18
CA THR A 83 3.70 13.64 -2.98
C THR A 83 2.47 14.08 -2.20
N ASN A 84 2.22 13.54 -1.00
CA ASN A 84 1.00 13.87 -0.26
C ASN A 84 1.11 13.64 1.25
N GLU A 85 1.10 14.72 2.03
CA GLU A 85 1.12 14.70 3.50
C GLU A 85 -0.18 14.17 4.13
N ASN A 86 -1.29 14.14 3.38
CA ASN A 86 -2.59 13.64 3.83
C ASN A 86 -2.77 12.12 3.59
N LEU A 87 -1.68 11.40 3.35
CA LEU A 87 -1.69 10.00 2.95
C LEU A 87 -2.49 9.12 3.92
N TYR A 88 -2.38 9.31 5.23
CA TYR A 88 -3.13 8.51 6.21
C TYR A 88 -4.63 8.79 6.20
N TYR A 89 -5.05 10.03 5.95
CA TYR A 89 -6.47 10.36 5.74
C TYR A 89 -7.02 9.62 4.51
N ILE A 90 -6.30 9.71 3.38
CA ILE A 90 -6.67 9.05 2.14
C ILE A 90 -6.72 7.53 2.31
N TYR A 91 -5.73 6.93 2.98
CA TYR A 91 -5.73 5.50 3.26
C TYR A 91 -6.93 5.06 4.10
N SER A 92 -7.25 5.82 5.14
CA SER A 92 -8.41 5.53 6.01
C SER A 92 -9.72 5.57 5.22
N PHE A 93 -9.90 6.60 4.37
CA PHE A 93 -11.05 6.70 3.48
C PHE A 93 -11.15 5.50 2.53
N LEU A 94 -10.06 5.17 1.84
CA LEU A 94 -10.03 4.05 0.90
C LEU A 94 -10.31 2.72 1.60
N LYS A 95 -9.76 2.53 2.79
CA LYS A 95 -9.94 1.29 3.55
C LYS A 95 -11.37 1.12 4.05
N ALA A 96 -11.99 2.20 4.51
CA ALA A 96 -13.40 2.21 4.88
C ALA A 96 -14.34 1.93 3.69
N ASN A 97 -13.91 2.30 2.47
CA ASN A 97 -14.67 2.12 1.24
C ASN A 97 -14.15 0.96 0.36
N GLN A 98 -13.46 -0.02 0.93
CA GLN A 98 -12.84 -1.13 0.18
C GLN A 98 -13.81 -1.86 -0.75
N THR A 99 -15.05 -2.09 -0.30
CA THR A 99 -16.09 -2.76 -1.10
C THR A 99 -16.49 -1.93 -2.32
N TYR A 100 -16.60 -0.61 -2.15
CA TYR A 100 -16.86 0.30 -3.28
C TYR A 100 -15.71 0.29 -4.29
N ILE A 101 -14.45 0.26 -3.83
CA ILE A 101 -13.29 0.21 -4.73
C ILE A 101 -13.28 -1.10 -5.53
N TYR A 102 -13.69 -2.21 -4.94
CA TYR A 102 -13.88 -3.47 -5.68
C TYR A 102 -14.96 -3.35 -6.76
N SER A 103 -16.02 -2.57 -6.54
CA SER A 103 -17.07 -2.37 -7.55
C SER A 103 -16.61 -1.57 -8.78
N LEU A 104 -15.45 -0.90 -8.72
CA LEU A 104 -14.85 -0.19 -9.84
C LEU A 104 -14.16 -1.13 -10.86
N GLN A 105 -14.14 -2.41 -10.59
CA GLN A 105 -13.54 -3.42 -11.47
C GLN A 105 -14.23 -3.42 -12.84
N LYS A 106 -13.44 -3.41 -13.91
CA LYS A 106 -13.88 -3.44 -15.31
C LYS A 106 -13.18 -4.58 -16.06
N GLY A 107 -13.89 -5.23 -16.95
CA GLY A 107 -13.38 -6.31 -17.81
C GLY A 107 -14.11 -7.63 -17.59
N ALA A 108 -14.42 -8.34 -18.69
CA ALA A 108 -15.19 -9.58 -18.65
C ALA A 108 -14.32 -10.82 -18.30
N CYS A 109 -13.10 -10.89 -18.84
CA CYS A 109 -12.19 -12.04 -18.62
C CYS A 109 -11.18 -11.75 -17.51
N GLN A 110 -10.64 -10.54 -17.46
CA GLN A 110 -9.73 -10.10 -16.45
C GLN A 110 -10.17 -8.75 -15.93
N GLN A 111 -10.47 -8.68 -14.64
CA GLN A 111 -10.93 -7.47 -14.01
C GLN A 111 -9.75 -6.53 -13.71
N HIS A 112 -9.94 -5.24 -14.00
CA HIS A 112 -8.96 -4.19 -13.76
C HIS A 112 -9.58 -3.00 -13.04
N VAL A 113 -8.78 -2.35 -12.19
CA VAL A 113 -9.08 -1.03 -11.61
C VAL A 113 -8.01 -0.05 -12.08
N TYR A 114 -8.43 1.09 -12.63
CA TYR A 114 -7.53 2.07 -13.23
C TYR A 114 -7.36 3.29 -12.33
N ALA A 115 -6.17 3.87 -12.33
CA ALA A 115 -5.86 5.08 -11.56
C ALA A 115 -6.84 6.24 -11.84
N LYS A 116 -7.27 6.39 -13.11
CA LYS A 116 -8.27 7.41 -13.49
C LYS A 116 -9.62 7.22 -12.79
N ASP A 117 -10.07 5.97 -12.61
CA ASP A 117 -11.34 5.67 -11.94
C ASP A 117 -11.22 5.88 -10.43
N ILE A 118 -10.05 5.57 -9.85
CA ILE A 118 -9.72 5.86 -8.45
C ILE A 118 -9.71 7.38 -8.22
N ASN A 119 -9.03 8.13 -9.05
CA ASN A 119 -8.93 9.59 -8.92
C ASN A 119 -10.28 10.30 -9.13
N ALA A 120 -11.21 9.67 -9.87
CA ALA A 120 -12.55 10.18 -10.11
C ALA A 120 -13.56 9.84 -9.00
N ILE A 121 -13.17 9.12 -7.95
CA ILE A 121 -14.06 8.82 -6.82
C ILE A 121 -14.53 10.12 -6.19
N GLU A 122 -15.84 10.34 -6.19
CA GLU A 122 -16.46 11.50 -5.52
C GLU A 122 -16.48 11.28 -4.01
N LEU A 123 -16.15 12.31 -3.26
CA LEU A 123 -16.20 12.30 -1.80
C LEU A 123 -16.48 13.72 -1.27
N ILE A 124 -16.93 13.75 -0.02
CA ILE A 124 -17.02 15.00 0.71
C ILE A 124 -15.63 15.33 1.26
N ILE A 125 -15.04 16.42 0.80
CA ILE A 125 -13.74 16.91 1.27
C ILE A 125 -13.97 17.88 2.42
N PRO A 126 -13.49 17.56 3.64
CA PRO A 126 -13.55 18.44 4.79
C PRO A 126 -12.66 19.68 4.60
N ASN A 127 -12.82 20.66 5.48
CA ASN A 127 -11.84 21.74 5.62
C ASN A 127 -10.45 21.15 5.93
N MET A 128 -9.40 21.74 5.35
CA MET A 128 -8.02 21.28 5.54
C MET A 128 -7.58 21.19 7.01
N ASN A 129 -8.07 22.10 7.87
CA ASN A 129 -7.77 22.02 9.30
C ASN A 129 -8.28 20.70 9.92
N ILE A 130 -9.47 20.24 9.52
CA ILE A 130 -10.04 18.98 10.01
C ILE A 130 -9.21 17.79 9.48
N ILE A 131 -8.74 17.85 8.24
CA ILE A 131 -7.85 16.81 7.68
C ILE A 131 -6.53 16.79 8.45
N CYS A 132 -5.92 17.95 8.70
CA CYS A 132 -4.68 18.07 9.48
C CYS A 132 -4.86 17.53 10.90
N ASP A 133 -5.94 17.91 11.60
CA ASP A 133 -6.23 17.42 12.95
C ASP A 133 -6.43 15.90 12.97
N TYR A 134 -7.12 15.36 11.97
CA TYR A 134 -7.27 13.92 11.80
C TYR A 134 -5.91 13.24 11.57
N VAL A 135 -5.10 13.75 10.65
CA VAL A 135 -3.77 13.19 10.35
C VAL A 135 -2.89 13.23 11.59
N ASN A 136 -2.85 14.33 12.33
CA ASN A 136 -2.09 14.45 13.57
C ASN A 136 -2.56 13.44 14.63
N THR A 137 -3.87 13.20 14.72
CA THR A 137 -4.45 12.22 15.66
C THR A 137 -4.13 10.78 15.28
N ILE A 138 -4.16 10.45 13.97
CA ILE A 138 -4.03 9.06 13.52
C ILE A 138 -2.58 8.62 13.29
N THR A 139 -1.67 9.56 13.04
CA THR A 139 -0.25 9.28 12.74
C THR A 139 0.42 8.37 13.79
N PRO A 140 0.29 8.60 15.11
CA PRO A 140 0.91 7.73 16.12
C PRO A 140 0.41 6.28 16.05
N TYR A 141 -0.82 6.05 15.61
CA TYR A 141 -1.35 4.69 15.42
C TYR A 141 -0.69 4.00 14.22
N PHE A 142 -0.49 4.71 13.10
CA PHE A 142 0.22 4.17 11.95
C PHE A 142 1.70 3.89 12.26
N GLU A 143 2.37 4.76 13.02
CA GLU A 143 3.73 4.52 13.52
C GLU A 143 3.79 3.27 14.39
N LYS A 144 2.80 3.06 15.27
CA LYS A 144 2.68 1.84 16.07
C LYS A 144 2.46 0.61 15.23
N ILE A 145 1.60 0.69 14.20
CA ILE A 145 1.36 -0.41 13.24
C ILE A 145 2.66 -0.77 12.50
N GLU A 146 3.40 0.24 12.03
CA GLU A 146 4.71 0.03 11.39
C GLU A 146 5.69 -0.69 12.32
N ALA A 147 5.81 -0.22 13.57
CA ALA A 147 6.69 -0.82 14.56
C ALA A 147 6.32 -2.29 14.85
N LEU A 148 5.02 -2.58 14.99
CA LEU A 148 4.54 -3.94 15.20
C LEU A 148 4.77 -4.84 13.99
N GLN A 149 4.60 -4.34 12.77
CA GLN A 149 4.91 -5.11 11.56
C GLN A 149 6.39 -5.46 11.46
N LYS A 150 7.28 -4.51 11.80
CA LYS A 150 8.73 -4.79 11.89
C LYS A 150 9.05 -5.85 12.94
N GLN A 151 8.42 -5.80 14.11
CA GLN A 151 8.60 -6.80 15.15
C GLN A 151 8.13 -8.20 14.70
N ILE A 152 6.95 -8.29 14.07
CA ILE A 152 6.44 -9.54 13.51
C ILE A 152 7.43 -10.13 12.50
N GLN A 153 7.96 -9.31 11.59
CA GLN A 153 8.93 -9.75 10.59
C GLN A 153 10.21 -10.28 11.24
N LEU A 154 10.74 -9.62 12.28
CA LEU A 154 11.93 -10.06 13.01
C LEU A 154 11.66 -11.37 13.76
N LEU A 155 10.52 -11.51 14.41
CA LEU A 155 10.13 -12.75 15.10
C LEU A 155 9.95 -13.91 14.14
N GLN A 156 9.37 -13.69 12.97
CA GLN A 156 9.28 -14.70 11.91
C GLN A 156 10.68 -15.16 11.45
N GLN A 157 11.59 -14.20 11.20
CA GLN A 157 12.98 -14.52 10.82
C GLN A 157 13.73 -15.29 11.94
N ALA A 158 13.51 -14.93 13.19
CA ALA A 158 14.09 -15.63 14.33
C ALA A 158 13.55 -17.07 14.42
N ARG A 159 12.23 -17.25 14.33
CA ARG A 159 11.60 -18.57 14.29
C ARG A 159 12.18 -19.44 13.16
N ASP A 160 12.23 -18.91 11.94
CA ASP A 160 12.67 -19.65 10.75
C ASP A 160 14.15 -20.04 10.81
N LYS A 161 14.98 -19.29 11.57
CA LYS A 161 16.38 -19.65 11.85
C LYS A 161 16.53 -20.65 12.98
N LEU A 162 15.71 -20.56 14.01
CA LEU A 162 15.85 -21.37 15.23
C LEU A 162 15.17 -22.74 15.09
N LEU A 163 14.01 -22.80 14.45
CA LEU A 163 13.21 -24.01 14.35
C LEU A 163 13.97 -25.20 13.72
N PRO A 164 14.72 -25.07 12.59
CA PRO A 164 15.50 -26.16 12.05
C PRO A 164 16.60 -26.66 13.00
N ARG A 165 17.25 -25.76 13.77
CA ARG A 165 18.30 -26.08 14.72
C ARG A 165 17.79 -26.81 15.96
N LEU A 166 16.57 -26.45 16.41
CA LEU A 166 15.88 -27.18 17.46
C LEU A 166 15.48 -28.59 17.00
N MET A 167 14.94 -28.69 15.76
CA MET A 167 14.51 -29.98 15.21
C MET A 167 15.67 -30.91 14.88
N SER A 168 16.87 -30.39 14.59
CA SER A 168 18.09 -31.18 14.36
C SER A 168 18.81 -31.59 15.65
N GLY A 169 18.38 -31.10 16.82
CA GLY A 169 19.05 -31.32 18.10
C GLY A 169 20.35 -30.52 18.27
N GLU A 170 20.64 -29.56 17.40
CA GLU A 170 21.78 -28.63 17.56
C GLU A 170 21.61 -27.66 18.74
N MET A 171 20.38 -27.47 19.19
CA MET A 171 20.04 -26.61 20.33
C MET A 171 19.18 -27.41 21.30
N GLU A 172 19.58 -27.40 22.56
CA GLU A 172 18.76 -27.87 23.69
C GLU A 172 17.95 -26.68 24.24
N VAL A 173 16.72 -26.94 24.72
CA VAL A 173 15.84 -25.95 25.35
C VAL A 173 15.98 -26.04 26.85
#